data_27f3fe5d920a502e8f39c4b1081ce435
#
_entry.id   27f3fe5d920a502e8f39c4b1081ce435
#
_cell.length_a   1.000
_cell.length_b   1.000
_cell.length_c   1.000
_cell.angle_alpha   90.00
_cell.angle_beta   90.00
_cell.angle_gamma   90.00
#
_symmetry.space_group_name_H-M   'P 1'
#
loop_
_entity.id
_entity.type
_entity.pdbx_description
1 polymer ?
#
loop_
_entity_poly.entity_id
_entity_poly.type
_entity_poly.pdbx_seq_one_letter_code
_entity_poly.pdbx_strand_id
1 'polypeptide(L)'
;MYRALYRKWRPRKFADVVGQEAIVTALQNQIAAGRIGHAYLFTGTRGTGKTTCAKIFSKAVNCLDTTSPDPCGECAVCKGIDEGTILDVSEIDAASNNSVDDIRDLRDETAYLPAVCKYKVYIIDEVHMLSTSAFNALLKTMEEPPEHVIFILATTEVQKVPATILSRCQRYDFQRITADKIAGRLEYVAGQENIELDHNAAELIGRLADGAMRDALSILDTCAGVSNTVDEALVRRMAGVTDRKYLFEISDAIAARDAVKALQEIAALRQQSVDMRRLCMELAGHYRNLMLSALPGGTDLLTGTSPEEEAAYAARKDFPQAEAVRAVNAFGAALEKMARGTDQRIELELAVFSLTQPEAVPVALPAAVPARPVVTAASPAPFAAAPQQVPPVQMASAPVPPVAAQPVPPTVEQPPFSAPIAGETPPFEPELAPAAPAVQQPTPAQQPVYAADVPIPKPVRTVAKEPQLFPQWQAVLELIAENDPMLNSYLRGTQAYYDGRRVLIECSDDFRDFMRRSKETSKNIKQYIYQVTHIKCGIGPYEKTAAAVSNAPAADVEETLRQMKDLGVDVVVEDK
;
A
#
# COMPACT_ATOMS: atom_id res chain seq x y z
N MET A 1 -12.39 14.82 24.64
CA MET A 1 -12.46 14.44 23.21
C MET A 1 -12.42 12.92 23.10
N TYR A 2 -13.37 12.30 22.41
CA TYR A 2 -13.43 10.84 22.26
C TYR A 2 -12.18 10.33 21.50
N ARG A 3 -11.61 9.22 21.97
CA ARG A 3 -10.46 8.59 21.33
C ARG A 3 -10.83 7.16 20.96
N ALA A 4 -10.76 6.81 19.68
CA ALA A 4 -11.12 5.51 19.17
C ALA A 4 -10.38 4.36 19.92
N LEU A 5 -11.06 3.23 20.13
CA LEU A 5 -10.55 2.11 20.93
C LEU A 5 -9.20 1.60 20.43
N TYR A 6 -8.99 1.49 19.11
CA TYR A 6 -7.72 1.04 18.55
C TYR A 6 -6.53 1.98 18.83
N ARG A 7 -6.80 3.27 19.16
CA ARG A 7 -5.77 4.23 19.60
C ARG A 7 -5.60 4.22 21.11
N LYS A 8 -6.69 4.10 21.87
CA LYS A 8 -6.68 4.08 23.33
C LYS A 8 -5.99 2.82 23.86
N TRP A 9 -6.27 1.66 23.25
CA TRP A 9 -5.79 0.34 23.63
C TRP A 9 -4.58 -0.14 22.83
N ARG A 10 -3.86 0.79 22.17
CA ARG A 10 -2.60 0.47 21.51
C ARG A 10 -1.59 -0.01 22.57
N PRO A 11 -0.99 -1.22 22.42
CA PRO A 11 -0.01 -1.75 23.35
C PRO A 11 1.13 -0.77 23.64
N ARG A 12 1.50 -0.66 24.91
CA ARG A 12 2.59 0.22 25.36
C ARG A 12 3.82 -0.54 25.83
N LYS A 13 3.65 -1.83 26.18
CA LYS A 13 4.67 -2.78 26.61
C LYS A 13 4.62 -4.02 25.72
N PHE A 14 5.69 -4.78 25.65
CA PHE A 14 5.73 -6.04 24.92
C PHE A 14 4.74 -7.07 25.50
N ALA A 15 4.53 -7.06 26.82
CA ALA A 15 3.55 -7.91 27.49
C ALA A 15 2.10 -7.71 27.00
N ASP A 16 1.77 -6.54 26.44
CA ASP A 16 0.43 -6.23 25.94
C ASP A 16 0.22 -6.67 24.47
N VAL A 17 1.29 -7.10 23.78
CA VAL A 17 1.24 -7.50 22.36
C VAL A 17 0.67 -8.91 22.25
N VAL A 18 -0.40 -9.06 21.49
CA VAL A 18 -1.13 -10.33 21.33
C VAL A 18 -0.69 -11.02 20.04
N GLY A 19 -0.45 -12.33 20.11
CA GLY A 19 -0.26 -13.19 18.94
C GLY A 19 1.10 -13.12 18.26
N GLN A 20 2.09 -12.43 18.88
CA GLN A 20 3.44 -12.27 18.34
C GLN A 20 4.53 -12.71 19.34
N GLU A 21 4.26 -13.74 20.11
CA GLU A 21 5.08 -14.16 21.27
C GLU A 21 6.54 -14.43 20.88
N ALA A 22 6.78 -15.09 19.74
CA ALA A 22 8.13 -15.41 19.27
C ALA A 22 8.94 -14.15 18.93
N ILE A 23 8.31 -13.16 18.27
CA ILE A 23 8.93 -11.90 17.92
C ILE A 23 9.25 -11.09 19.18
N VAL A 24 8.27 -10.99 20.08
CA VAL A 24 8.41 -10.28 21.35
C VAL A 24 9.57 -10.86 22.15
N THR A 25 9.62 -12.19 22.32
CA THR A 25 10.69 -12.87 23.03
C THR A 25 12.05 -12.61 22.40
N ALA A 26 12.15 -12.65 21.06
CA ALA A 26 13.39 -12.40 20.36
C ALA A 26 13.90 -10.95 20.57
N LEU A 27 13.00 -9.95 20.47
CA LEU A 27 13.35 -8.54 20.70
C LEU A 27 13.75 -8.28 22.15
N GLN A 28 13.02 -8.85 23.13
CA GLN A 28 13.35 -8.74 24.55
C GLN A 28 14.71 -9.35 24.86
N ASN A 29 15.03 -10.53 24.30
CA ASN A 29 16.32 -11.18 24.47
C ASN A 29 17.48 -10.34 23.88
N GLN A 30 17.28 -9.67 22.76
CA GLN A 30 18.30 -8.78 22.18
C GLN A 30 18.55 -7.57 23.07
N ILE A 31 17.49 -6.97 23.64
CA ILE A 31 17.62 -5.85 24.58
C ILE A 31 18.37 -6.30 25.83
N ALA A 32 17.98 -7.42 26.43
CA ALA A 32 18.62 -7.96 27.63
C ALA A 32 20.10 -8.32 27.42
N ALA A 33 20.43 -8.82 26.22
CA ALA A 33 21.83 -9.15 25.85
C ALA A 33 22.66 -7.95 25.39
N GLY A 34 22.05 -6.76 25.24
CA GLY A 34 22.70 -5.58 24.67
C GLY A 34 23.10 -5.72 23.20
N ARG A 35 22.55 -6.72 22.47
CA ARG A 35 22.87 -7.03 21.08
C ARG A 35 21.85 -6.41 20.14
N ILE A 36 21.81 -5.08 20.11
CA ILE A 36 20.87 -4.33 19.29
C ILE A 36 21.43 -4.16 17.88
N GLY A 37 20.68 -4.60 16.87
CA GLY A 37 21.05 -4.42 15.46
C GLY A 37 20.80 -2.98 14.99
N HIS A 38 21.46 -2.58 13.92
CA HIS A 38 21.25 -1.26 13.31
C HIS A 38 20.01 -1.17 12.42
N ALA A 39 19.49 -2.30 11.91
CA ALA A 39 18.34 -2.32 11.00
C ALA A 39 17.43 -3.53 11.22
N TYR A 40 16.15 -3.26 11.33
CA TYR A 40 15.08 -4.23 11.52
C TYR A 40 14.07 -4.10 10.38
N LEU A 41 13.51 -5.22 9.93
CA LEU A 41 12.43 -5.25 8.97
C LEU A 41 11.25 -6.04 9.53
N PHE A 42 10.14 -5.36 9.79
CA PHE A 42 8.90 -5.94 10.27
C PHE A 42 7.95 -6.14 9.09
N THR A 43 7.66 -7.39 8.75
CA THR A 43 6.78 -7.76 7.62
C THR A 43 5.49 -8.40 8.13
N GLY A 44 4.43 -8.37 7.34
CA GLY A 44 3.16 -9.01 7.68
C GLY A 44 1.95 -8.15 7.30
N THR A 45 0.75 -8.73 7.40
CA THR A 45 -0.49 -8.04 7.03
C THR A 45 -0.75 -6.80 7.89
N ARG A 46 -1.60 -5.89 7.40
CA ARG A 46 -2.00 -4.70 8.15
C ARG A 46 -2.67 -5.08 9.48
N GLY A 47 -2.49 -4.27 10.51
CA GLY A 47 -3.19 -4.46 11.79
C GLY A 47 -2.59 -5.52 12.73
N THR A 48 -1.50 -6.22 12.37
CA THR A 48 -0.85 -7.27 13.16
C THR A 48 0.11 -6.77 14.25
N GLY A 49 0.34 -5.45 14.33
CA GLY A 49 1.14 -4.84 15.40
C GLY A 49 2.55 -4.39 15.02
N LYS A 50 2.96 -4.41 13.74
CA LYS A 50 4.31 -4.01 13.27
C LYS A 50 4.77 -2.66 13.83
N THR A 51 4.06 -1.59 13.50
CA THR A 51 4.39 -0.23 13.94
C THR A 51 4.25 -0.06 15.46
N THR A 52 3.38 -0.84 16.10
CA THR A 52 3.25 -0.86 17.56
C THR A 52 4.48 -1.46 18.22
N CYS A 53 4.94 -2.63 17.75
CA CYS A 53 6.17 -3.25 18.23
C CYS A 53 7.40 -2.38 17.95
N ALA A 54 7.45 -1.69 16.80
CA ALA A 54 8.50 -0.73 16.48
C ALA A 54 8.57 0.40 17.53
N LYS A 55 7.43 0.97 17.91
CA LYS A 55 7.37 2.01 18.96
C LYS A 55 7.75 1.47 20.34
N ILE A 56 7.29 0.27 20.70
CA ILE A 56 7.65 -0.35 21.98
C ILE A 56 9.16 -0.62 22.02
N PHE A 57 9.72 -1.17 20.95
CA PHE A 57 11.16 -1.43 20.84
C PHE A 57 11.97 -0.14 20.93
N SER A 58 11.55 0.93 20.24
CA SER A 58 12.21 2.24 20.29
C SER A 58 12.23 2.83 21.70
N LYS A 59 11.16 2.64 22.47
CA LYS A 59 11.10 3.02 23.90
C LYS A 59 12.00 2.14 24.75
N ALA A 60 11.99 0.84 24.52
CA ALA A 60 12.74 -0.11 25.33
C ALA A 60 14.25 0.09 25.22
N VAL A 61 14.79 0.31 24.00
CA VAL A 61 16.22 0.55 23.78
C VAL A 61 16.71 1.89 24.32
N ASN A 62 15.79 2.84 24.54
CA ASN A 62 16.04 4.17 25.03
C ASN A 62 15.53 4.42 26.47
N CYS A 63 14.94 3.39 27.11
CA CYS A 63 14.41 3.52 28.45
C CYS A 63 15.51 3.79 29.47
N LEU A 64 15.25 4.71 30.39
CA LEU A 64 16.20 5.01 31.47
C LEU A 64 16.25 3.91 32.54
N ASP A 65 15.17 3.13 32.66
CA ASP A 65 15.09 1.95 33.51
C ASP A 65 15.47 0.71 32.68
N THR A 66 16.63 0.14 32.99
CA THR A 66 17.19 -1.03 32.31
C THR A 66 16.98 -2.33 33.09
N THR A 67 16.15 -2.31 34.12
CA THR A 67 15.90 -3.50 34.96
C THR A 67 15.07 -4.56 34.24
N SER A 68 14.30 -4.14 33.23
CA SER A 68 13.44 -5.01 32.42
C SER A 68 13.69 -4.74 30.92
N PRO A 69 13.54 -5.76 30.05
CA PRO A 69 13.55 -5.56 28.60
C PRO A 69 12.28 -4.83 28.10
N ASP A 70 11.25 -4.69 28.94
CA ASP A 70 10.07 -3.88 28.66
C ASP A 70 10.32 -2.41 29.02
N PRO A 71 9.79 -1.45 28.21
CA PRO A 71 9.87 -0.03 28.57
C PRO A 71 9.06 0.24 29.84
N CYS A 72 9.62 1.03 30.78
CA CYS A 72 8.93 1.35 32.03
C CYS A 72 7.62 2.15 31.82
N GLY A 73 7.55 2.98 30.76
CA GLY A 73 6.37 3.82 30.44
C GLY A 73 6.25 5.10 31.28
N GLU A 74 7.11 5.29 32.29
CA GLU A 74 7.02 6.37 33.28
C GLU A 74 8.16 7.38 33.23
N CYS A 75 9.35 6.98 32.77
CA CYS A 75 10.49 7.87 32.65
C CYS A 75 10.28 8.97 31.61
N ALA A 76 11.06 10.02 31.67
CA ALA A 76 10.94 11.18 30.77
C ALA A 76 11.04 10.78 29.30
N VAL A 77 11.93 9.81 28.98
CA VAL A 77 12.12 9.31 27.61
C VAL A 77 10.89 8.54 27.13
N CYS A 78 10.35 7.60 27.92
CA CYS A 78 9.17 6.85 27.55
C CYS A 78 7.95 7.74 27.32
N LYS A 79 7.71 8.71 28.21
CA LYS A 79 6.62 9.67 28.08
C LYS A 79 6.81 10.57 26.86
N GLY A 80 8.01 11.11 26.68
CA GLY A 80 8.30 11.99 25.56
C GLY A 80 8.16 11.30 24.19
N ILE A 81 8.52 10.01 24.09
CA ILE A 81 8.30 9.24 22.86
C ILE A 81 6.78 9.00 22.63
N ASP A 82 6.01 8.68 23.68
CA ASP A 82 4.56 8.48 23.57
C ASP A 82 3.81 9.77 23.19
N GLU A 83 4.30 10.93 23.66
CA GLU A 83 3.77 12.27 23.37
C GLU A 83 4.29 12.86 22.07
N GLY A 84 5.35 12.27 21.47
CA GLY A 84 5.99 12.77 20.25
C GLY A 84 6.82 14.04 20.46
N THR A 85 7.26 14.31 21.70
CA THR A 85 8.08 15.49 22.05
C THR A 85 9.58 15.23 21.86
N ILE A 86 10.00 13.97 21.82
CA ILE A 86 11.40 13.58 21.59
C ILE A 86 11.63 13.37 20.10
N LEU A 87 12.55 14.17 19.53
CA LEU A 87 12.92 14.13 18.12
C LEU A 87 13.87 12.98 17.77
N ASP A 88 14.53 12.37 18.77
CA ASP A 88 15.43 11.23 18.56
C ASP A 88 14.71 9.95 18.10
N VAL A 89 13.38 9.91 18.23
CA VAL A 89 12.54 8.81 17.69
C VAL A 89 11.55 9.39 16.69
N SER A 90 11.81 9.17 15.42
CA SER A 90 11.00 9.68 14.31
C SER A 90 10.20 8.55 13.66
N GLU A 91 8.89 8.78 13.45
CA GLU A 91 8.00 7.89 12.71
C GLU A 91 7.63 8.56 11.38
N ILE A 92 7.99 7.90 10.29
CA ILE A 92 7.81 8.40 8.92
C ILE A 92 6.89 7.42 8.20
N ASP A 93 5.78 7.92 7.69
CA ASP A 93 4.92 7.17 6.78
C ASP A 93 5.44 7.34 5.34
N ALA A 94 5.96 6.27 4.76
CA ALA A 94 6.50 6.28 3.41
C ALA A 94 5.42 6.52 2.33
N ALA A 95 4.14 6.34 2.64
CA ALA A 95 3.07 6.69 1.71
C ALA A 95 2.97 8.22 1.51
N SER A 96 3.24 8.98 2.57
CA SER A 96 3.22 10.46 2.56
C SER A 96 4.59 11.07 2.23
N ASN A 97 5.69 10.39 2.58
CA ASN A 97 7.08 10.87 2.46
C ASN A 97 7.90 9.88 1.61
N ASN A 98 7.59 9.78 0.31
CA ASN A 98 8.20 8.81 -0.60
C ASN A 98 9.29 9.38 -1.51
N SER A 99 9.58 10.67 -1.40
CA SER A 99 10.55 11.34 -2.26
C SER A 99 11.99 11.00 -1.87
N VAL A 100 12.90 11.15 -2.82
CA VAL A 100 14.32 10.96 -2.56
C VAL A 100 14.87 12.06 -1.64
N ASP A 101 14.27 13.24 -1.65
CA ASP A 101 14.73 14.38 -0.86
C ASP A 101 14.37 14.19 0.61
N ASP A 102 13.16 13.66 0.92
CA ASP A 102 12.77 13.31 2.30
C ASP A 102 13.77 12.31 2.93
N ILE A 103 14.19 11.31 2.15
CA ILE A 103 15.15 10.29 2.63
C ILE A 103 16.60 10.84 2.68
N ARG A 104 16.97 11.80 1.85
CA ARG A 104 18.26 12.50 1.95
C ARG A 104 18.33 13.36 3.20
N ASP A 105 17.27 14.10 3.50
CA ASP A 105 17.19 14.90 4.72
C ASP A 105 17.31 14.01 5.96
N LEU A 106 16.59 12.86 5.97
CA LEU A 106 16.70 11.86 7.02
C LEU A 106 18.16 11.35 7.14
N ARG A 107 18.79 11.02 6.01
CA ARG A 107 20.19 10.55 6.01
C ARG A 107 21.13 11.62 6.60
N ASP A 108 20.98 12.86 6.22
CA ASP A 108 21.83 13.94 6.69
C ASP A 108 21.61 14.19 8.20
N GLU A 109 20.40 13.94 8.70
CA GLU A 109 20.10 13.94 10.14
C GLU A 109 20.78 12.79 10.90
N THR A 110 21.06 11.63 10.27
CA THR A 110 21.71 10.51 10.94
C THR A 110 23.16 10.81 11.38
N ALA A 111 23.79 11.81 10.78
CA ALA A 111 25.13 12.24 11.15
C ALA A 111 25.20 12.90 12.55
N TYR A 112 24.07 13.37 13.07
CA TYR A 112 24.03 14.05 14.37
C TYR A 112 23.71 13.06 15.50
N LEU A 113 24.40 13.18 16.61
CA LEU A 113 24.14 12.41 17.82
C LEU A 113 22.74 12.67 18.38
N PRO A 114 22.11 11.70 19.05
CA PRO A 114 20.83 11.89 19.72
C PRO A 114 20.97 12.96 20.82
N ALA A 115 19.91 13.78 20.99
CA ALA A 115 19.90 14.87 21.94
C ALA A 115 19.60 14.41 23.38
N VAL A 116 18.71 13.42 23.55
CA VAL A 116 18.17 12.97 24.83
C VAL A 116 18.31 11.46 25.00
N CYS A 117 18.12 10.72 23.90
CA CYS A 117 18.07 9.26 23.88
C CYS A 117 19.47 8.64 23.78
N LYS A 118 19.57 7.33 24.05
CA LYS A 118 20.78 6.55 23.77
C LYS A 118 20.95 6.29 22.27
N TYR A 119 19.85 6.00 21.60
CA TYR A 119 19.81 5.71 20.17
C TYR A 119 18.84 6.65 19.46
N LYS A 120 19.21 7.08 18.27
CA LYS A 120 18.33 7.76 17.33
C LYS A 120 17.61 6.70 16.50
N VAL A 121 16.28 6.66 16.57
CA VAL A 121 15.48 5.58 15.96
C VAL A 121 14.59 6.15 14.87
N TYR A 122 14.70 5.61 13.67
CA TYR A 122 13.84 5.94 12.54
C TYR A 122 12.90 4.77 12.23
N ILE A 123 11.62 4.98 12.46
CA ILE A 123 10.56 4.03 12.11
C ILE A 123 9.99 4.47 10.77
N ILE A 124 10.19 3.66 9.72
CA ILE A 124 9.65 3.92 8.38
C ILE A 124 8.53 2.93 8.13
N ASP A 125 7.29 3.40 8.22
CA ASP A 125 6.11 2.57 7.99
C ASP A 125 5.76 2.53 6.50
N GLU A 126 5.20 1.41 6.05
CA GLU A 126 4.88 1.08 4.66
C GLU A 126 6.06 1.36 3.70
N VAL A 127 7.26 0.94 4.11
CA VAL A 127 8.51 1.24 3.40
C VAL A 127 8.49 0.85 1.91
N HIS A 128 7.65 -0.11 1.51
CA HIS A 128 7.46 -0.51 0.11
C HIS A 128 6.92 0.62 -0.79
N MET A 129 6.42 1.72 -0.20
CA MET A 129 5.94 2.90 -0.93
C MET A 129 7.07 3.85 -1.33
N LEU A 130 8.28 3.66 -0.82
CA LEU A 130 9.44 4.47 -1.20
C LEU A 130 9.77 4.29 -2.69
N SER A 131 10.19 5.38 -3.33
CA SER A 131 10.71 5.32 -4.69
C SER A 131 12.04 4.56 -4.74
N THR A 132 12.40 4.00 -5.90
CA THR A 132 13.69 3.31 -6.08
C THR A 132 14.89 4.22 -5.75
N SER A 133 14.79 5.51 -6.05
CA SER A 133 15.82 6.49 -5.72
C SER A 133 15.92 6.77 -4.21
N ALA A 134 14.80 6.72 -3.48
CA ALA A 134 14.76 6.83 -2.03
C ALA A 134 15.39 5.61 -1.35
N PHE A 135 15.08 4.39 -1.83
CA PHE A 135 15.77 3.17 -1.36
C PHE A 135 17.29 3.26 -1.56
N ASN A 136 17.76 3.72 -2.72
CA ASN A 136 19.19 3.87 -2.99
C ASN A 136 19.87 4.93 -2.09
N ALA A 137 19.14 5.97 -1.68
CA ALA A 137 19.65 6.94 -0.70
C ALA A 137 19.79 6.33 0.69
N LEU A 138 18.83 5.49 1.10
CA LEU A 138 18.84 4.80 2.41
C LEU A 138 19.95 3.74 2.49
N LEU A 139 20.24 3.03 1.37
CA LEU A 139 21.26 1.96 1.33
C LEU A 139 22.62 2.40 1.85
N LYS A 140 23.07 3.62 1.50
CA LYS A 140 24.40 4.11 1.92
C LYS A 140 24.53 4.17 3.46
N THR A 141 23.49 4.62 4.15
CA THR A 141 23.49 4.68 5.62
C THR A 141 23.32 3.31 6.26
N MET A 142 22.62 2.39 5.57
CA MET A 142 22.47 1.01 6.07
C MET A 142 23.73 0.14 5.85
N GLU A 143 24.62 0.51 4.93
CA GLU A 143 25.90 -0.16 4.69
C GLU A 143 26.93 0.24 5.75
N GLU A 144 26.99 1.52 6.09
CA GLU A 144 27.87 2.10 7.09
C GLU A 144 27.05 2.88 8.13
N PRO A 145 26.28 2.16 8.97
CA PRO A 145 25.38 2.80 9.92
C PRO A 145 26.17 3.43 11.07
N PRO A 146 25.83 4.68 11.47
CA PRO A 146 26.35 5.23 12.71
C PRO A 146 25.94 4.36 13.91
N GLU A 147 26.81 4.17 14.89
CA GLU A 147 26.59 3.29 16.06
C GLU A 147 25.36 3.68 16.90
N HIS A 148 24.96 4.96 16.83
CA HIS A 148 23.83 5.51 17.57
C HIS A 148 22.50 5.49 16.79
N VAL A 149 22.46 4.94 15.56
CA VAL A 149 21.28 4.95 14.71
C VAL A 149 20.67 3.56 14.57
N ILE A 150 19.35 3.48 14.70
CA ILE A 150 18.58 2.25 14.49
C ILE A 150 17.48 2.55 13.47
N PHE A 151 17.41 1.74 12.41
CA PHE A 151 16.33 1.74 11.45
C PHE A 151 15.32 0.63 11.75
N ILE A 152 14.03 0.94 11.75
CA ILE A 152 12.94 -0.03 11.86
C ILE A 152 12.02 0.18 10.67
N LEU A 153 12.15 -0.70 9.69
CA LEU A 153 11.34 -0.68 8.47
C LEU A 153 10.11 -1.57 8.66
N ALA A 154 8.91 -1.07 8.40
CA ALA A 154 7.69 -1.86 8.44
C ALA A 154 7.05 -1.91 7.05
N THR A 155 6.53 -3.08 6.65
CA THR A 155 5.89 -3.27 5.35
C THR A 155 4.80 -4.33 5.39
N THR A 156 3.78 -4.12 4.58
CA THR A 156 2.77 -5.13 4.26
C THR A 156 3.14 -5.94 3.02
N GLU A 157 4.07 -5.46 2.18
CA GLU A 157 4.45 -6.05 0.90
C GLU A 157 5.96 -6.22 0.78
N VAL A 158 6.50 -7.26 1.44
CA VAL A 158 7.95 -7.53 1.44
C VAL A 158 8.53 -7.76 0.03
N GLN A 159 7.73 -8.29 -0.89
CA GLN A 159 8.14 -8.55 -2.27
C GLN A 159 8.46 -7.28 -3.07
N LYS A 160 7.99 -6.12 -2.63
CA LYS A 160 8.31 -4.81 -3.25
C LYS A 160 9.58 -4.18 -2.67
N VAL A 161 10.12 -4.71 -1.57
CA VAL A 161 11.35 -4.20 -0.94
C VAL A 161 12.57 -4.78 -1.65
N PRO A 162 13.54 -3.97 -2.08
CA PRO A 162 14.74 -4.45 -2.77
C PRO A 162 15.54 -5.47 -1.94
N ALA A 163 16.06 -6.51 -2.61
CA ALA A 163 16.86 -7.53 -1.97
C ALA A 163 18.12 -6.99 -1.25
N THR A 164 18.66 -5.86 -1.74
CA THR A 164 19.78 -5.15 -1.12
C THR A 164 19.46 -4.60 0.27
N ILE A 165 18.20 -4.16 0.51
CA ILE A 165 17.71 -3.76 1.84
C ILE A 165 17.47 -5.01 2.69
N LEU A 166 16.80 -6.03 2.12
CA LEU A 166 16.47 -7.26 2.85
C LEU A 166 17.70 -7.94 3.43
N SER A 167 18.83 -7.94 2.71
CA SER A 167 20.09 -8.57 3.15
C SER A 167 20.78 -7.86 4.31
N ARG A 168 20.39 -6.60 4.62
CA ARG A 168 20.99 -5.77 5.69
C ARG A 168 20.12 -5.63 6.92
N CYS A 169 18.87 -6.12 6.85
CA CYS A 169 17.92 -6.04 7.95
C CYS A 169 17.74 -7.37 8.67
N GLN A 170 17.56 -7.30 9.98
CA GLN A 170 17.02 -8.42 10.74
C GLN A 170 15.51 -8.49 10.49
N ARG A 171 15.06 -9.56 9.83
CA ARG A 171 13.66 -9.72 9.43
C ARG A 171 12.85 -10.42 10.50
N TYR A 172 11.62 -9.87 10.75
CA TYR A 172 10.61 -10.40 11.65
C TYR A 172 9.26 -10.45 10.92
N ASP A 173 8.72 -11.67 10.78
CA ASP A 173 7.49 -11.92 10.04
C ASP A 173 6.31 -11.99 11.03
N PHE A 174 5.53 -10.90 11.10
CA PHE A 174 4.32 -10.80 11.92
C PHE A 174 3.22 -11.66 11.32
N GLN A 175 2.73 -12.60 12.10
CA GLN A 175 1.68 -13.51 11.70
C GLN A 175 0.29 -12.92 11.94
N ARG A 176 -0.71 -13.45 11.23
CA ARG A 176 -2.10 -13.16 11.53
C ARG A 176 -2.45 -13.67 12.93
N ILE A 177 -3.16 -12.87 13.68
CA ILE A 177 -3.59 -13.22 15.04
C ILE A 177 -4.81 -14.14 14.92
N THR A 178 -4.83 -15.24 15.66
CA THR A 178 -5.98 -16.15 15.63
C THR A 178 -7.24 -15.48 16.18
N ALA A 179 -8.41 -15.89 15.69
CA ALA A 179 -9.70 -15.32 16.10
C ALA A 179 -9.91 -15.40 17.61
N ASP A 180 -9.53 -16.53 18.25
CA ASP A 180 -9.65 -16.73 19.70
C ASP A 180 -8.83 -15.72 20.51
N LYS A 181 -7.56 -15.46 20.07
CA LYS A 181 -6.70 -14.46 20.72
C LYS A 181 -7.25 -13.05 20.56
N ILE A 182 -7.86 -12.76 19.40
CA ILE A 182 -8.53 -11.48 19.15
C ILE A 182 -9.76 -11.38 20.07
N ALA A 183 -10.62 -12.40 20.11
CA ALA A 183 -11.82 -12.43 20.94
C ALA A 183 -11.48 -12.19 22.42
N GLY A 184 -10.51 -12.93 22.98
CA GLY A 184 -10.07 -12.71 24.35
C GLY A 184 -9.54 -11.30 24.62
N ARG A 185 -8.86 -10.68 23.65
CA ARG A 185 -8.42 -9.27 23.79
C ARG A 185 -9.59 -8.30 23.73
N LEU A 186 -10.59 -8.55 22.87
CA LEU A 186 -11.80 -7.73 22.78
C LEU A 186 -12.61 -7.78 24.08
N GLU A 187 -12.80 -8.97 24.67
CA GLU A 187 -13.48 -9.15 25.95
C GLU A 187 -12.78 -8.38 27.07
N TYR A 188 -11.44 -8.46 27.12
CA TYR A 188 -10.66 -7.69 28.08
C TYR A 188 -10.89 -6.17 27.90
N VAL A 189 -10.82 -5.67 26.67
CA VAL A 189 -11.03 -4.25 26.36
C VAL A 189 -12.46 -3.83 26.68
N ALA A 190 -13.46 -4.63 26.30
CA ALA A 190 -14.87 -4.36 26.57
C ALA A 190 -15.14 -4.25 28.06
N GLY A 191 -14.58 -5.18 28.88
CA GLY A 191 -14.69 -5.11 30.33
C GLY A 191 -14.10 -3.83 30.94
N GLN A 192 -13.00 -3.31 30.38
CA GLN A 192 -12.39 -2.06 30.85
C GLN A 192 -13.16 -0.80 30.41
N GLU A 193 -13.89 -0.89 29.29
CA GLU A 193 -14.71 0.22 28.75
C GLU A 193 -16.18 0.14 29.21
N ASN A 194 -16.54 -0.84 30.05
CA ASN A 194 -17.91 -1.13 30.48
C ASN A 194 -18.87 -1.41 29.31
N ILE A 195 -18.39 -2.09 28.28
CA ILE A 195 -19.16 -2.57 27.13
C ILE A 195 -19.55 -4.01 27.42
N GLU A 196 -20.83 -4.33 27.35
CA GLU A 196 -21.34 -5.70 27.47
C GLU A 196 -21.16 -6.42 26.13
N LEU A 197 -20.08 -7.18 26.00
CA LEU A 197 -19.75 -7.91 24.78
C LEU A 197 -20.08 -9.40 24.97
N ASP A 198 -20.97 -9.94 24.13
CA ASP A 198 -21.23 -11.36 24.07
C ASP A 198 -20.03 -12.12 23.47
N HIS A 199 -19.75 -13.32 23.99
CA HIS A 199 -18.66 -14.17 23.56
C HIS A 199 -18.75 -14.52 22.07
N ASN A 200 -19.95 -14.88 21.58
CA ASN A 200 -20.16 -15.19 20.17
C ASN A 200 -19.92 -13.95 19.27
N ALA A 201 -20.29 -12.77 19.77
CA ALA A 201 -20.00 -11.50 19.09
C ALA A 201 -18.49 -11.23 19.02
N ALA A 202 -17.75 -11.49 20.12
CA ALA A 202 -16.30 -11.35 20.14
C ALA A 202 -15.60 -12.29 19.16
N GLU A 203 -16.00 -13.55 19.10
CA GLU A 203 -15.50 -14.52 18.13
C GLU A 203 -15.83 -14.12 16.69
N LEU A 204 -17.06 -13.64 16.44
CA LEU A 204 -17.45 -13.17 15.12
C LEU A 204 -16.59 -11.99 14.69
N ILE A 205 -16.36 -10.99 15.56
CA ILE A 205 -15.45 -9.88 15.28
C ILE A 205 -14.04 -10.42 15.00
N GLY A 206 -13.55 -11.39 15.79
CA GLY A 206 -12.24 -12.01 15.58
C GLY A 206 -12.09 -12.65 14.20
N ARG A 207 -13.12 -13.34 13.72
CA ARG A 207 -13.17 -13.93 12.36
C ARG A 207 -13.22 -12.85 11.28
N LEU A 208 -14.06 -11.82 11.46
CA LEU A 208 -14.20 -10.72 10.48
C LEU A 208 -12.93 -9.87 10.34
N ALA A 209 -12.16 -9.73 11.41
CA ALA A 209 -10.92 -8.97 11.42
C ALA A 209 -9.76 -9.66 10.69
N ASP A 210 -9.89 -10.92 10.28
CA ASP A 210 -8.90 -11.68 9.50
C ASP A 210 -7.46 -11.55 10.03
N GLY A 211 -7.31 -11.62 11.34
CA GLY A 211 -6.02 -11.55 12.02
C GLY A 211 -5.50 -10.15 12.30
N ALA A 212 -6.28 -9.11 12.09
CA ALA A 212 -5.93 -7.70 12.30
C ALA A 212 -6.56 -7.14 13.58
N MET A 213 -5.82 -7.02 14.67
CA MET A 213 -6.32 -6.47 15.96
C MET A 213 -6.87 -5.05 15.82
N ARG A 214 -6.29 -4.22 14.94
CA ARG A 214 -6.75 -2.85 14.71
C ARG A 214 -8.18 -2.83 14.15
N ASP A 215 -8.44 -3.71 13.18
CA ASP A 215 -9.74 -3.78 12.52
C ASP A 215 -10.78 -4.38 13.46
N ALA A 216 -10.41 -5.38 14.29
CA ALA A 216 -11.24 -5.93 15.33
C ALA A 216 -11.70 -4.84 16.34
N LEU A 217 -10.77 -4.04 16.86
CA LEU A 217 -11.08 -2.95 17.76
C LEU A 217 -11.92 -1.85 17.09
N SER A 218 -11.77 -1.64 15.78
CA SER A 218 -12.57 -0.67 15.03
C SER A 218 -14.01 -1.17 14.85
N ILE A 219 -14.22 -2.47 14.62
CA ILE A 219 -15.55 -3.07 14.54
C ILE A 219 -16.24 -2.97 15.92
N LEU A 220 -15.56 -3.34 17.00
CA LEU A 220 -16.08 -3.20 18.35
C LEU A 220 -16.48 -1.76 18.68
N ASP A 221 -15.62 -0.80 18.32
CA ASP A 221 -15.84 0.63 18.52
C ASP A 221 -17.10 1.14 17.78
N THR A 222 -17.30 0.68 16.55
CA THR A 222 -18.48 1.00 15.75
C THR A 222 -19.74 0.41 16.36
N CYS A 223 -19.71 -0.84 16.86
CA CYS A 223 -20.83 -1.47 17.51
C CYS A 223 -21.17 -0.78 18.83
N ALA A 224 -20.17 -0.48 19.66
CA ALA A 224 -20.33 0.23 20.92
C ALA A 224 -20.88 1.66 20.75
N GLY A 225 -20.61 2.29 19.61
CA GLY A 225 -21.21 3.58 19.24
C GLY A 225 -22.72 3.54 19.03
N VAL A 226 -23.29 2.35 18.77
CA VAL A 226 -24.74 2.15 18.57
C VAL A 226 -25.43 1.65 19.85
N SER A 227 -24.84 0.69 20.55
CA SER A 227 -25.37 0.10 21.78
C SER A 227 -24.23 -0.30 22.70
N ASN A 228 -24.46 -0.13 24.01
CA ASN A 228 -23.52 -0.60 25.02
C ASN A 228 -23.50 -2.14 25.18
N THR A 229 -24.58 -2.81 24.75
CA THR A 229 -24.67 -4.28 24.66
C THR A 229 -24.39 -4.68 23.20
N VAL A 230 -23.32 -5.41 22.99
CA VAL A 230 -22.84 -5.85 21.66
C VAL A 230 -23.09 -7.35 21.53
N ASP A 231 -24.15 -7.70 20.86
CA ASP A 231 -24.50 -9.06 20.48
C ASP A 231 -24.08 -9.40 19.05
N GLU A 232 -24.18 -10.66 18.68
CA GLU A 232 -23.83 -11.14 17.34
C GLU A 232 -24.68 -10.47 16.24
N ALA A 233 -25.97 -10.22 16.50
CA ALA A 233 -26.89 -9.60 15.56
C ALA A 233 -26.47 -8.14 15.25
N LEU A 234 -26.04 -7.39 16.27
CA LEU A 234 -25.51 -6.04 16.10
C LEU A 234 -24.21 -6.06 15.28
N VAL A 235 -23.28 -6.96 15.59
CA VAL A 235 -22.02 -7.10 14.86
C VAL A 235 -22.29 -7.42 13.38
N ARG A 236 -23.15 -8.38 13.08
CA ARG A 236 -23.55 -8.72 11.70
C ARG A 236 -24.10 -7.49 10.97
N ARG A 237 -24.98 -6.75 11.60
CA ARG A 237 -25.59 -5.54 11.01
C ARG A 237 -24.56 -4.44 10.78
N MET A 238 -23.69 -4.16 11.76
CA MET A 238 -22.72 -3.07 11.66
C MET A 238 -21.54 -3.38 10.76
N ALA A 239 -21.09 -4.63 10.71
CA ALA A 239 -20.05 -5.08 9.81
C ALA A 239 -20.54 -5.29 8.36
N GLY A 240 -21.85 -5.12 8.13
CA GLY A 240 -22.47 -5.38 6.82
C GLY A 240 -22.36 -6.86 6.42
N VAL A 241 -22.28 -7.74 7.42
CA VAL A 241 -22.36 -9.17 7.19
C VAL A 241 -23.84 -9.50 7.09
N THR A 242 -24.37 -9.30 5.91
CA THR A 242 -25.67 -9.80 5.53
C THR A 242 -25.63 -11.32 5.71
N ASP A 243 -26.72 -11.91 6.18
CA ASP A 243 -26.87 -13.36 6.24
C ASP A 243 -26.50 -13.91 4.86
N ARG A 244 -25.37 -14.62 4.76
CA ARG A 244 -24.81 -15.06 3.45
C ARG A 244 -25.69 -16.10 2.74
N LYS A 245 -26.96 -16.22 3.16
CA LYS A 245 -27.95 -17.06 2.48
C LYS A 245 -28.08 -16.73 0.99
N TYR A 246 -27.94 -15.46 0.64
CA TYR A 246 -27.95 -15.06 -0.77
C TYR A 246 -26.87 -15.74 -1.62
N LEU A 247 -25.71 -16.11 -1.03
CA LEU A 247 -24.67 -16.83 -1.78
C LEU A 247 -25.17 -18.22 -2.17
N PHE A 248 -25.86 -18.90 -1.25
CA PHE A 248 -26.48 -20.21 -1.52
C PHE A 248 -27.65 -20.07 -2.49
N GLU A 249 -28.48 -19.02 -2.37
CA GLU A 249 -29.61 -18.76 -3.29
C GLU A 249 -29.13 -18.49 -4.71
N ILE A 250 -28.08 -17.68 -4.87
CA ILE A 250 -27.47 -17.42 -6.18
C ILE A 250 -26.83 -18.70 -6.74
N SER A 251 -26.08 -19.46 -5.92
CA SER A 251 -25.44 -20.69 -6.38
C SER A 251 -26.45 -21.79 -6.74
N ASP A 252 -27.53 -21.90 -5.98
CA ASP A 252 -28.62 -22.83 -6.27
C ASP A 252 -29.37 -22.43 -7.56
N ALA A 253 -29.57 -21.12 -7.82
CA ALA A 253 -30.13 -20.62 -9.07
C ALA A 253 -29.20 -20.89 -10.27
N ILE A 254 -27.88 -20.71 -10.10
CA ILE A 254 -26.89 -21.04 -11.15
C ILE A 254 -26.88 -22.55 -11.43
N ALA A 255 -26.91 -23.40 -10.40
CA ALA A 255 -26.97 -24.83 -10.55
C ALA A 255 -28.25 -25.30 -11.25
N ALA A 256 -29.39 -24.63 -10.95
CA ALA A 256 -30.66 -24.85 -11.64
C ALA A 256 -30.70 -24.27 -13.08
N ARG A 257 -29.64 -23.56 -13.50
CA ARG A 257 -29.55 -22.83 -14.79
C ARG A 257 -30.63 -21.76 -14.97
N ASP A 258 -31.11 -21.21 -13.86
CA ASP A 258 -32.07 -20.11 -13.83
C ASP A 258 -31.36 -18.77 -13.77
N ALA A 259 -30.96 -18.27 -14.96
CA ALA A 259 -30.29 -16.98 -15.09
C ALA A 259 -31.16 -15.82 -14.57
N VAL A 260 -32.49 -15.90 -14.75
CA VAL A 260 -33.40 -14.81 -14.35
C VAL A 260 -33.41 -14.67 -12.85
N LYS A 261 -33.55 -15.79 -12.10
CA LYS A 261 -33.53 -15.77 -10.65
C LYS A 261 -32.20 -15.30 -10.10
N ALA A 262 -31.08 -15.83 -10.63
CA ALA A 262 -29.75 -15.41 -10.19
C ALA A 262 -29.51 -13.90 -10.38
N LEU A 263 -29.91 -13.33 -11.51
CA LEU A 263 -29.78 -11.89 -11.77
C LEU A 263 -30.75 -11.05 -10.95
N GLN A 264 -31.95 -11.54 -10.61
CA GLN A 264 -32.89 -10.87 -9.71
C GLN A 264 -32.31 -10.76 -8.29
N GLU A 265 -31.67 -11.81 -7.76
CA GLU A 265 -31.00 -11.77 -6.46
C GLU A 265 -29.88 -10.73 -6.45
N ILE A 266 -29.06 -10.66 -7.50
CA ILE A 266 -28.01 -9.64 -7.64
C ILE A 266 -28.62 -8.22 -7.69
N ALA A 267 -29.74 -8.05 -8.39
CA ALA A 267 -30.42 -6.77 -8.46
C ALA A 267 -30.99 -6.34 -7.10
N ALA A 268 -31.55 -7.28 -6.32
CA ALA A 268 -32.04 -7.03 -4.96
C ALA A 268 -30.91 -6.61 -4.01
N LEU A 269 -29.77 -7.32 -4.04
CA LEU A 269 -28.57 -6.97 -3.26
C LEU A 269 -28.03 -5.57 -3.62
N ARG A 270 -28.07 -5.21 -4.90
CA ARG A 270 -27.67 -3.87 -5.36
C ARG A 270 -28.58 -2.78 -4.78
N GLN A 271 -29.90 -3.01 -4.71
CA GLN A 271 -30.83 -2.06 -4.07
C GLN A 271 -30.50 -1.85 -2.59
N GLN A 272 -29.91 -2.85 -1.94
CA GLN A 272 -29.40 -2.79 -0.57
C GLN A 272 -28.00 -2.17 -0.49
N SER A 273 -27.49 -1.57 -1.57
CA SER A 273 -26.17 -0.92 -1.63
C SER A 273 -24.97 -1.86 -1.43
N VAL A 274 -25.12 -3.15 -1.73
CA VAL A 274 -23.99 -4.11 -1.70
C VAL A 274 -23.03 -3.79 -2.84
N ASP A 275 -21.74 -3.72 -2.53
CA ASP A 275 -20.68 -3.51 -3.53
C ASP A 275 -20.53 -4.73 -4.44
N MET A 276 -20.63 -4.54 -5.74
CA MET A 276 -20.65 -5.63 -6.73
C MET A 276 -19.31 -6.34 -6.85
N ARG A 277 -18.20 -5.66 -6.65
CA ARG A 277 -16.88 -6.29 -6.63
C ARG A 277 -16.71 -7.16 -5.39
N ARG A 278 -17.18 -6.69 -4.24
CA ARG A 278 -17.19 -7.46 -3.00
C ARG A 278 -18.07 -8.70 -3.16
N LEU A 279 -19.27 -8.58 -3.72
CA LEU A 279 -20.17 -9.72 -4.00
C LEU A 279 -19.50 -10.74 -4.92
N CYS A 280 -18.79 -10.28 -5.95
CA CYS A 280 -18.04 -11.15 -6.85
C CYS A 280 -16.94 -11.95 -6.11
N MET A 281 -16.20 -11.29 -5.19
CA MET A 281 -15.20 -11.97 -4.35
C MET A 281 -15.84 -13.00 -3.39
N GLU A 282 -16.98 -12.64 -2.79
CA GLU A 282 -17.72 -13.52 -1.90
C GLU A 282 -18.26 -14.76 -2.63
N LEU A 283 -18.76 -14.60 -3.87
CA LEU A 283 -19.18 -15.71 -4.73
C LEU A 283 -18.00 -16.60 -5.13
N ALA A 284 -16.86 -16.03 -5.49
CA ALA A 284 -15.65 -16.80 -5.77
C ALA A 284 -15.22 -17.63 -4.55
N GLY A 285 -15.23 -17.02 -3.36
CA GLY A 285 -14.96 -17.70 -2.09
C GLY A 285 -15.98 -18.80 -1.75
N HIS A 286 -17.26 -18.53 -2.01
CA HIS A 286 -18.34 -19.49 -1.82
C HIS A 286 -18.16 -20.75 -2.68
N TYR A 287 -17.89 -20.60 -3.97
CA TYR A 287 -17.64 -21.74 -4.84
C TYR A 287 -16.34 -22.47 -4.51
N ARG A 288 -15.30 -21.79 -4.04
CA ARG A 288 -14.12 -22.44 -3.48
C ARG A 288 -14.49 -23.30 -2.26
N ASN A 289 -15.35 -22.80 -1.38
CA ASN A 289 -15.79 -23.55 -0.19
C ASN A 289 -16.65 -24.78 -0.59
N LEU A 290 -17.55 -24.64 -1.59
CA LEU A 290 -18.28 -25.77 -2.18
C LEU A 290 -17.32 -26.81 -2.76
N MET A 291 -16.30 -26.39 -3.47
CA MET A 291 -15.27 -27.30 -4.03
C MET A 291 -14.52 -28.05 -2.91
N LEU A 292 -14.14 -27.35 -1.83
CA LEU A 292 -13.42 -27.97 -0.73
C LEU A 292 -14.32 -28.93 0.07
N SER A 293 -15.57 -28.56 0.35
CA SER A 293 -16.51 -29.39 1.10
C SER A 293 -16.85 -30.73 0.43
N ALA A 294 -16.69 -30.80 -0.90
CA ALA A 294 -16.83 -32.03 -1.67
C ALA A 294 -15.64 -32.99 -1.54
N LEU A 295 -14.50 -32.55 -0.94
CA LEU A 295 -13.32 -33.40 -0.71
C LEU A 295 -13.43 -34.12 0.63
N PRO A 296 -12.90 -35.34 0.78
CA PRO A 296 -12.81 -36.01 2.08
C PRO A 296 -11.97 -35.19 3.06
N GLY A 297 -12.54 -34.80 4.22
CA GLY A 297 -11.88 -33.92 5.20
C GLY A 297 -11.76 -32.46 4.75
N GLY A 298 -12.42 -32.07 3.68
CA GLY A 298 -12.32 -30.71 3.12
C GLY A 298 -13.02 -29.64 3.96
N THR A 299 -13.94 -30.02 4.86
CA THR A 299 -14.57 -29.12 5.83
C THR A 299 -13.55 -28.47 6.76
N ASP A 300 -12.49 -29.19 7.13
CA ASP A 300 -11.43 -28.67 8.01
C ASP A 300 -10.56 -27.59 7.34
N LEU A 301 -10.67 -27.47 6.01
CA LEU A 301 -9.97 -26.45 5.20
C LEU A 301 -10.82 -25.18 5.00
N LEU A 302 -12.06 -25.16 5.49
CA LEU A 302 -12.91 -23.98 5.42
C LEU A 302 -12.38 -22.94 6.43
N THR A 303 -12.17 -21.73 5.97
CA THR A 303 -11.68 -20.63 6.79
C THR A 303 -12.63 -19.45 6.71
N GLY A 304 -12.94 -18.85 7.86
CA GLY A 304 -13.80 -17.66 7.92
C GLY A 304 -15.31 -17.95 7.75
N THR A 305 -15.71 -19.21 7.96
CA THR A 305 -17.11 -19.68 7.93
C THR A 305 -17.67 -19.74 9.36
N SER A 306 -18.97 -19.52 9.52
CA SER A 306 -19.66 -19.80 10.78
C SER A 306 -19.98 -21.30 10.89
N PRO A 307 -20.23 -21.85 12.09
CA PRO A 307 -20.65 -23.25 12.25
C PRO A 307 -21.92 -23.60 11.44
N GLU A 308 -22.83 -22.63 11.30
CA GLU A 308 -24.03 -22.78 10.46
C GLU A 308 -23.71 -22.86 8.98
N GLU A 309 -22.77 -22.02 8.50
CA GLU A 309 -22.28 -22.05 7.12
C GLU A 309 -21.51 -23.37 6.84
N GLU A 310 -20.70 -23.83 7.79
CA GLU A 310 -20.00 -25.13 7.67
C GLU A 310 -20.98 -26.29 7.54
N ALA A 311 -22.04 -26.28 8.33
CA ALA A 311 -23.11 -27.26 8.21
C ALA A 311 -23.82 -27.18 6.85
N ALA A 312 -24.04 -25.96 6.33
CA ALA A 312 -24.66 -25.74 5.02
C ALA A 312 -23.76 -26.22 3.87
N TYR A 313 -22.44 -26.00 3.97
CA TYR A 313 -21.45 -26.54 3.00
C TYR A 313 -21.36 -28.07 3.12
N ALA A 314 -21.33 -28.62 4.33
CA ALA A 314 -21.31 -30.07 4.58
C ALA A 314 -22.54 -30.78 4.02
N ALA A 315 -23.71 -30.12 4.00
CA ALA A 315 -24.93 -30.63 3.40
C ALA A 315 -24.88 -30.68 1.84
N ARG A 316 -23.96 -29.95 1.22
CA ARG A 316 -23.81 -29.85 -0.27
C ARG A 316 -22.57 -30.59 -0.79
N LYS A 317 -22.15 -31.67 -0.16
CA LYS A 317 -20.99 -32.49 -0.54
C LYS A 317 -21.05 -33.02 -1.99
N ASP A 318 -22.26 -33.17 -2.50
CA ASP A 318 -22.49 -33.72 -3.86
C ASP A 318 -22.44 -32.61 -4.95
N PHE A 319 -22.03 -31.40 -4.61
CA PHE A 319 -21.91 -30.33 -5.60
C PHE A 319 -20.85 -30.66 -6.63
N PRO A 320 -21.15 -30.56 -7.97
CA PRO A 320 -20.22 -30.94 -9.00
C PRO A 320 -18.92 -30.14 -8.98
N GLN A 321 -17.78 -30.77 -8.73
CA GLN A 321 -16.48 -30.10 -8.64
C GLN A 321 -16.12 -29.33 -9.90
N ALA A 322 -16.46 -29.88 -11.08
CA ALA A 322 -16.21 -29.22 -12.35
C ALA A 322 -16.96 -27.87 -12.46
N GLU A 323 -18.19 -27.82 -11.96
CA GLU A 323 -18.99 -26.58 -11.93
C GLU A 323 -18.42 -25.58 -10.91
N ALA A 324 -17.98 -26.04 -9.74
CA ALA A 324 -17.34 -25.19 -8.75
C ALA A 324 -16.04 -24.57 -9.30
N VAL A 325 -15.18 -25.34 -9.94
CA VAL A 325 -13.93 -24.85 -10.57
C VAL A 325 -14.25 -23.86 -11.70
N ARG A 326 -15.26 -24.16 -12.53
CA ARG A 326 -15.71 -23.24 -13.59
C ARG A 326 -16.18 -21.91 -13.02
N ALA A 327 -16.94 -21.94 -11.92
CA ALA A 327 -17.43 -20.73 -11.26
C ALA A 327 -16.29 -19.91 -10.67
N VAL A 328 -15.34 -20.53 -9.95
CA VAL A 328 -14.16 -19.85 -9.42
C VAL A 328 -13.37 -19.13 -10.53
N ASN A 329 -13.17 -19.81 -11.67
CA ASN A 329 -12.48 -19.22 -12.81
C ASN A 329 -13.26 -18.05 -13.43
N ALA A 330 -14.59 -18.18 -13.58
CA ALA A 330 -15.44 -17.14 -14.15
C ALA A 330 -15.45 -15.88 -13.28
N PHE A 331 -15.63 -16.03 -11.96
CA PHE A 331 -15.59 -14.89 -11.04
C PHE A 331 -14.18 -14.31 -10.90
N GLY A 332 -13.13 -15.14 -10.95
CA GLY A 332 -11.74 -14.69 -10.98
C GLY A 332 -11.44 -13.79 -12.20
N ALA A 333 -11.89 -14.21 -13.38
CA ALA A 333 -11.75 -13.43 -14.61
C ALA A 333 -12.56 -12.12 -14.56
N ALA A 334 -13.77 -12.14 -13.97
CA ALA A 334 -14.57 -10.94 -13.77
C ALA A 334 -13.86 -9.95 -12.83
N LEU A 335 -13.30 -10.42 -11.70
CA LEU A 335 -12.54 -9.60 -10.76
C LEU A 335 -11.31 -8.95 -11.40
N GLU A 336 -10.61 -9.68 -12.27
CA GLU A 336 -9.45 -9.16 -12.99
C GLU A 336 -9.85 -8.02 -13.95
N LYS A 337 -10.97 -8.17 -14.66
CA LYS A 337 -11.51 -7.11 -15.52
C LYS A 337 -11.98 -5.89 -14.72
N MET A 338 -12.69 -6.11 -13.61
CA MET A 338 -13.10 -5.04 -12.68
C MET A 338 -11.87 -4.25 -12.16
N ALA A 339 -10.74 -4.93 -11.90
CA ALA A 339 -9.51 -4.29 -11.48
C ALA A 339 -8.89 -3.39 -12.58
N ARG A 340 -9.18 -3.67 -13.85
CA ARG A 340 -8.77 -2.87 -15.01
C ARG A 340 -9.70 -1.68 -15.31
N GLY A 341 -10.78 -1.49 -14.50
CA GLY A 341 -11.69 -0.35 -14.61
C GLY A 341 -12.94 -0.59 -15.43
N THR A 342 -13.30 -1.84 -15.74
CA THR A 342 -14.60 -2.17 -16.36
C THR A 342 -15.74 -2.04 -15.34
N ASP A 343 -16.97 -1.90 -15.82
CA ASP A 343 -18.15 -1.80 -14.96
C ASP A 343 -18.35 -3.07 -14.14
N GLN A 344 -18.30 -2.92 -12.82
CA GLN A 344 -18.33 -4.02 -11.86
C GLN A 344 -19.61 -4.84 -11.93
N ARG A 345 -20.74 -4.19 -12.19
CA ARG A 345 -22.03 -4.83 -12.32
C ARG A 345 -22.10 -5.69 -13.57
N ILE A 346 -21.71 -5.12 -14.70
CA ILE A 346 -21.76 -5.81 -16.00
C ILE A 346 -20.87 -7.06 -15.96
N GLU A 347 -19.66 -6.95 -15.42
CA GLU A 347 -18.75 -8.11 -15.35
C GLU A 347 -19.29 -9.22 -14.44
N LEU A 348 -19.93 -8.87 -13.30
CA LEU A 348 -20.56 -9.85 -12.42
C LEU A 348 -21.76 -10.53 -13.10
N GLU A 349 -22.68 -9.74 -13.71
CA GLU A 349 -23.84 -10.25 -14.39
C GLU A 349 -23.46 -11.17 -15.57
N LEU A 350 -22.40 -10.81 -16.33
CA LEU A 350 -21.87 -11.65 -17.41
C LEU A 350 -21.26 -12.96 -16.89
N ALA A 351 -20.54 -12.92 -15.77
CA ALA A 351 -20.00 -14.13 -15.15
C ALA A 351 -21.12 -15.09 -14.74
N VAL A 352 -22.14 -14.59 -14.04
CA VAL A 352 -23.30 -15.37 -13.62
C VAL A 352 -24.07 -15.91 -14.83
N PHE A 353 -24.32 -15.08 -15.84
CA PHE A 353 -24.99 -15.51 -17.06
C PHE A 353 -24.21 -16.63 -17.78
N SER A 354 -22.88 -16.50 -17.88
CA SER A 354 -22.04 -17.53 -18.51
C SER A 354 -22.10 -18.86 -17.78
N LEU A 355 -22.23 -18.84 -16.44
CA LEU A 355 -22.33 -20.04 -15.62
C LEU A 355 -23.68 -20.75 -15.76
N THR A 356 -24.74 -20.03 -16.06
CA THR A 356 -26.08 -20.60 -16.31
C THR A 356 -26.23 -21.21 -17.71
N GLN A 357 -25.31 -20.91 -18.63
CA GLN A 357 -25.34 -21.54 -19.97
C GLN A 357 -24.79 -22.96 -19.92
N PRO A 358 -25.38 -23.93 -20.68
CA PRO A 358 -24.78 -25.23 -20.86
C PRO A 358 -23.39 -25.06 -21.48
N GLU A 359 -22.45 -25.85 -21.01
CA GLU A 359 -21.14 -25.95 -21.64
C GLU A 359 -21.33 -26.26 -23.12
N ALA A 360 -20.84 -25.38 -24.00
CA ALA A 360 -20.82 -25.69 -25.42
C ALA A 360 -19.86 -26.89 -25.59
N VAL A 361 -20.43 -28.06 -25.69
CA VAL A 361 -19.67 -29.25 -26.08
C VAL A 361 -18.97 -28.84 -27.38
N PRO A 362 -17.63 -28.91 -27.47
CA PRO A 362 -16.97 -28.62 -28.73
C PRO A 362 -17.54 -29.63 -29.74
N VAL A 363 -18.41 -29.12 -30.62
CA VAL A 363 -18.90 -29.94 -31.74
C VAL A 363 -17.65 -30.31 -32.53
N ALA A 364 -17.19 -31.53 -32.35
CA ALA A 364 -16.14 -32.08 -33.20
C ALA A 364 -16.63 -31.85 -34.62
N LEU A 365 -15.99 -30.92 -35.33
CA LEU A 365 -16.24 -30.77 -36.76
C LEU A 365 -16.14 -32.15 -37.37
N PRO A 366 -17.18 -32.67 -38.06
CA PRO A 366 -17.12 -33.98 -38.67
C PRO A 366 -15.88 -33.99 -39.56
N ALA A 367 -15.01 -34.98 -39.29
CA ALA A 367 -13.80 -35.16 -40.06
C ALA A 367 -14.16 -35.10 -41.55
N ALA A 368 -13.50 -34.18 -42.26
CA ALA A 368 -13.73 -33.99 -43.69
C ALA A 368 -13.70 -35.35 -44.38
N VAL A 369 -14.84 -35.79 -44.93
CA VAL A 369 -14.95 -36.98 -45.75
C VAL A 369 -13.98 -36.79 -46.91
N PRO A 370 -13.06 -37.76 -47.18
CA PRO A 370 -12.13 -37.60 -48.29
C PRO A 370 -12.93 -37.52 -49.59
N ALA A 371 -12.77 -36.40 -50.31
CA ALA A 371 -13.43 -36.16 -51.58
C ALA A 371 -13.02 -37.26 -52.58
N ARG A 372 -14.00 -38.00 -53.08
CA ARG A 372 -13.83 -38.94 -54.21
C ARG A 372 -13.30 -38.15 -55.41
N PRO A 373 -12.33 -38.69 -56.18
CA PRO A 373 -11.84 -38.00 -57.37
C PRO A 373 -12.95 -37.99 -58.42
N VAL A 374 -13.35 -36.81 -58.84
CA VAL A 374 -14.23 -36.59 -60.00
C VAL A 374 -13.35 -36.73 -61.26
N VAL A 375 -13.63 -37.78 -62.04
CA VAL A 375 -13.07 -37.93 -63.37
C VAL A 375 -13.78 -36.93 -64.31
N THR A 376 -13.07 -35.93 -64.76
CA THR A 376 -13.52 -35.02 -65.87
C THR A 376 -12.79 -35.38 -67.15
N ALA A 377 -13.61 -35.62 -68.17
CA ALA A 377 -13.22 -35.94 -69.53
C ALA A 377 -12.53 -34.78 -70.27
N ALA A 378 -11.73 -35.12 -71.23
CA ALA A 378 -10.74 -34.38 -71.96
C ALA A 378 -11.28 -33.36 -72.99
N SER A 379 -10.37 -32.32 -73.19
CA SER A 379 -9.95 -31.70 -74.45
C SER A 379 -10.68 -30.47 -74.99
N PRO A 380 -10.06 -29.62 -75.84
CA PRO A 380 -8.65 -29.55 -76.26
C PRO A 380 -7.95 -28.18 -76.17
N ALA A 381 -6.63 -28.22 -76.33
CA ALA A 381 -5.70 -27.08 -76.51
C ALA A 381 -5.88 -26.38 -77.92
N PRO A 382 -5.16 -25.32 -78.37
CA PRO A 382 -3.79 -24.92 -77.96
C PRO A 382 -3.52 -23.38 -77.89
N PHE A 383 -2.45 -22.89 -77.34
CA PHE A 383 -1.37 -22.18 -78.02
C PHE A 383 -0.25 -21.76 -77.05
N ALA A 384 0.93 -21.83 -77.55
CA ALA A 384 2.24 -21.78 -76.95
C ALA A 384 2.72 -20.40 -76.47
N ALA A 385 3.51 -20.38 -75.44
CA ALA A 385 4.80 -19.64 -75.36
C ALA A 385 5.64 -20.20 -74.22
N ALA A 386 6.90 -20.50 -74.54
CA ALA A 386 7.87 -21.20 -73.73
C ALA A 386 8.67 -20.22 -72.82
N PRO A 387 9.76 -20.64 -72.15
CA PRO A 387 9.78 -20.83 -70.70
C PRO A 387 10.87 -19.96 -70.07
N GLN A 388 10.75 -19.69 -68.77
CA GLN A 388 11.93 -19.40 -67.98
C GLN A 388 11.93 -20.21 -66.69
N GLN A 389 12.90 -21.10 -66.64
CA GLN A 389 13.29 -21.90 -65.52
C GLN A 389 13.97 -21.05 -64.46
N VAL A 390 13.54 -21.17 -63.21
CA VAL A 390 14.34 -20.84 -62.04
C VAL A 390 14.40 -22.08 -61.16
N PRO A 391 15.60 -22.55 -60.77
CA PRO A 391 15.78 -23.82 -60.11
C PRO A 391 15.35 -23.77 -58.63
N PRO A 392 14.95 -24.92 -58.06
CA PRO A 392 14.58 -24.99 -56.63
C PRO A 392 15.81 -24.98 -55.74
N VAL A 393 15.82 -24.07 -54.78
CA VAL A 393 16.82 -24.04 -53.71
C VAL A 393 16.45 -25.18 -52.72
N GLN A 394 17.24 -26.23 -52.72
CA GLN A 394 17.25 -27.22 -51.64
C GLN A 394 17.84 -26.60 -50.39
N MET A 395 17.05 -26.43 -49.34
CA MET A 395 17.58 -26.22 -48.00
C MET A 395 18.13 -27.53 -47.44
N ALA A 396 19.45 -27.63 -47.47
CA ALA A 396 20.17 -28.69 -46.78
C ALA A 396 20.14 -28.40 -45.27
N SER A 397 19.62 -29.36 -44.53
CA SER A 397 19.73 -29.42 -43.05
C SER A 397 21.19 -29.69 -42.69
N ALA A 398 21.83 -28.72 -42.03
CA ALA A 398 23.15 -28.89 -41.43
C ALA A 398 23.03 -29.64 -40.10
N PRO A 399 23.93 -30.59 -39.79
CA PRO A 399 23.92 -31.32 -38.53
C PRO A 399 24.48 -30.46 -37.40
N VAL A 400 23.82 -30.51 -36.24
CA VAL A 400 24.26 -29.88 -34.97
C VAL A 400 25.53 -30.60 -34.48
N PRO A 401 26.64 -29.88 -34.16
CA PRO A 401 27.82 -30.51 -33.59
C PRO A 401 27.57 -30.89 -32.11
N PRO A 402 28.18 -32.00 -31.63
CA PRO A 402 28.01 -32.44 -30.25
C PRO A 402 28.68 -31.47 -29.28
N VAL A 403 27.96 -31.10 -28.21
CA VAL A 403 28.48 -30.30 -27.09
C VAL A 403 29.54 -31.11 -26.37
N ALA A 404 30.77 -30.63 -26.37
CA ALA A 404 31.86 -31.19 -25.58
C ALA A 404 31.60 -30.91 -24.09
N ALA A 405 31.62 -31.98 -23.30
CA ALA A 405 31.55 -31.93 -21.86
C ALA A 405 32.75 -31.16 -21.29
N GLN A 406 32.48 -30.12 -20.51
CA GLN A 406 33.50 -29.44 -19.70
C GLN A 406 33.84 -30.30 -18.48
N PRO A 407 35.12 -30.40 -18.09
CA PRO A 407 35.55 -31.20 -16.93
C PRO A 407 35.10 -30.52 -15.62
N VAL A 408 34.52 -31.32 -14.74
CA VAL A 408 34.17 -30.99 -13.37
C VAL A 408 35.48 -30.77 -12.57
N PRO A 409 35.63 -29.68 -11.79
CA PRO A 409 36.78 -29.52 -10.90
C PRO A 409 36.72 -30.53 -9.75
N PRO A 410 37.86 -31.00 -9.23
CA PRO A 410 37.89 -32.04 -8.22
C PRO A 410 37.35 -31.57 -6.87
N THR A 411 36.54 -32.41 -6.27
CA THR A 411 36.05 -32.32 -4.90
C THR A 411 37.19 -32.33 -3.92
N VAL A 412 37.35 -31.26 -3.13
CA VAL A 412 38.27 -31.19 -2.00
C VAL A 412 37.64 -31.93 -0.83
N GLU A 413 38.21 -33.07 -0.46
CA GLU A 413 37.88 -33.80 0.76
C GLU A 413 38.18 -32.94 2.01
N GLN A 414 37.18 -32.78 2.86
CA GLN A 414 37.35 -32.23 4.20
C GLN A 414 37.94 -33.31 5.12
N PRO A 415 39.00 -33.01 5.93
CA PRO A 415 39.47 -33.92 6.94
C PRO A 415 38.53 -33.96 8.16
N PRO A 416 38.51 -35.10 8.89
CA PRO A 416 37.58 -35.32 9.99
C PRO A 416 37.92 -34.53 11.24
N PHE A 417 36.87 -34.02 11.91
CA PHE A 417 36.94 -33.41 13.23
C PHE A 417 37.49 -34.39 14.26
N SER A 418 38.63 -34.03 14.93
CA SER A 418 39.09 -34.66 16.16
C SER A 418 38.82 -33.74 17.34
N ALA A 419 38.27 -34.30 18.41
CA ALA A 419 37.91 -33.65 19.66
C ALA A 419 39.11 -33.20 20.50
N PRO A 420 38.93 -32.34 21.54
CA PRO A 420 39.98 -31.54 22.15
C PRO A 420 40.78 -32.29 23.22
N ILE A 421 42.10 -32.06 23.24
CA ILE A 421 42.97 -32.41 24.36
C ILE A 421 43.21 -31.15 25.19
N ALA A 422 42.92 -31.27 26.48
CA ALA A 422 43.22 -30.28 27.51
C ALA A 422 44.74 -30.24 27.82
N GLY A 423 45.27 -29.04 28.04
CA GLY A 423 46.52 -28.91 28.75
C GLY A 423 47.43 -27.78 28.26
N GLU A 424 47.75 -26.91 29.22
CA GLU A 424 48.93 -26.04 29.33
C GLU A 424 48.84 -24.61 28.76
N THR A 425 48.71 -23.70 29.70
CA THR A 425 49.06 -22.28 29.63
C THR A 425 50.57 -22.09 29.74
N PRO A 426 51.19 -21.18 28.98
CA PRO A 426 52.40 -20.50 29.41
C PRO A 426 52.10 -19.03 29.74
N PRO A 427 52.84 -18.47 30.71
CA PRO A 427 52.65 -17.10 31.19
C PRO A 427 53.39 -16.11 30.29
N PHE A 428 52.72 -15.04 29.90
CA PHE A 428 53.39 -13.87 29.35
C PHE A 428 53.21 -12.69 30.32
N GLU A 429 54.29 -12.30 30.97
CA GLU A 429 54.46 -11.03 31.65
C GLU A 429 54.52 -9.88 30.62
N PRO A 430 53.91 -8.71 30.88
CA PRO A 430 54.05 -7.55 30.01
C PRO A 430 55.33 -6.79 30.36
N GLU A 431 56.23 -6.73 29.41
CA GLU A 431 57.45 -5.91 29.43
C GLU A 431 57.07 -4.42 29.28
N LEU A 432 57.49 -3.62 30.26
CA LEU A 432 57.35 -2.15 30.32
C LEU A 432 58.20 -1.49 29.23
N ALA A 433 57.59 -0.83 28.24
CA ALA A 433 58.30 0.06 27.31
C ALA A 433 58.52 1.44 27.94
N PRO A 434 59.65 2.12 27.62
CA PRO A 434 60.11 3.33 28.32
C PRO A 434 59.29 4.59 27.96
N ALA A 435 59.12 5.46 28.95
CA ALA A 435 58.42 6.73 28.92
C ALA A 435 58.97 7.70 27.86
N ALA A 436 58.09 8.23 27.00
CA ALA A 436 58.36 9.37 26.15
C ALA A 436 58.19 10.71 26.92
N PRO A 437 58.95 11.77 26.56
CA PRO A 437 59.04 12.98 27.35
C PRO A 437 57.77 13.86 27.34
N ALA A 438 57.53 14.50 28.48
CA ALA A 438 56.41 15.38 28.75
C ALA A 438 56.35 16.55 27.75
N VAL A 439 55.22 16.68 27.05
CA VAL A 439 54.85 17.85 26.28
C VAL A 439 54.10 18.84 27.23
N GLN A 440 54.66 20.05 27.35
CA GLN A 440 54.11 21.11 28.14
C GLN A 440 52.68 21.51 27.69
N GLN A 441 51.77 21.65 28.65
CA GLN A 441 50.44 22.14 28.44
C GLN A 441 50.48 23.65 28.05
N PRO A 442 49.75 24.07 27.01
CA PRO A 442 49.56 25.50 26.77
C PRO A 442 48.57 26.07 27.74
N THR A 443 48.90 27.26 28.26
CA THR A 443 48.13 28.12 29.15
C THR A 443 46.71 28.44 28.58
N PRO A 444 45.68 28.51 29.43
CA PRO A 444 44.32 28.76 28.95
C PRO A 444 44.18 30.18 28.40
N ALA A 445 43.81 30.27 27.12
CA ALA A 445 43.42 31.52 26.49
C ALA A 445 42.08 32.02 27.06
N GLN A 446 42.07 33.31 27.42
CA GLN A 446 40.94 34.03 27.97
C GLN A 446 39.73 33.91 27.02
N GLN A 447 38.59 33.54 27.59
CA GLN A 447 37.28 33.57 26.91
C GLN A 447 36.91 35.03 26.55
N PRO A 448 36.43 35.31 25.34
CA PRO A 448 35.82 36.59 25.05
C PRO A 448 34.44 36.67 25.74
N VAL A 449 34.27 37.70 26.53
CA VAL A 449 33.02 38.11 27.17
C VAL A 449 32.07 38.55 26.04
N TYR A 450 31.04 37.77 25.75
CA TYR A 450 29.94 38.19 24.89
C TYR A 450 29.04 39.12 25.72
N ALA A 451 29.01 40.39 25.34
CA ALA A 451 28.03 41.35 25.80
C ALA A 451 26.62 40.89 25.41
N ALA A 452 25.74 40.92 26.40
CA ALA A 452 24.30 40.74 26.20
C ALA A 452 23.75 41.85 25.31
N ASP A 453 22.64 41.53 24.60
CA ASP A 453 21.78 42.43 23.85
C ASP A 453 22.26 42.92 22.46
N VAL A 454 22.21 41.99 21.48
CA VAL A 454 21.86 42.35 20.11
C VAL A 454 20.68 41.46 19.68
N PRO A 455 19.51 42.03 19.34
CA PRO A 455 18.38 41.21 18.89
C PRO A 455 18.73 40.60 17.54
N ILE A 456 18.60 39.25 17.47
CA ILE A 456 18.71 38.48 16.23
C ILE A 456 17.64 39.02 15.25
N PRO A 457 18.01 39.51 14.07
CA PRO A 457 17.02 39.91 13.08
C PRO A 457 16.19 38.69 12.67
N LYS A 458 14.88 38.73 12.94
CA LYS A 458 13.92 37.79 12.40
C LYS A 458 14.10 37.74 10.87
N PRO A 459 14.01 36.56 10.23
CA PRO A 459 14.09 36.48 8.79
C PRO A 459 13.02 37.39 8.19
N VAL A 460 13.46 38.35 7.42
CA VAL A 460 12.61 39.28 6.68
C VAL A 460 11.78 38.40 5.72
N ARG A 461 10.49 38.29 6.03
CA ARG A 461 9.52 37.80 5.05
C ARG A 461 9.64 38.74 3.85
N THR A 462 10.28 38.27 2.79
CA THR A 462 10.21 38.90 1.47
C THR A 462 8.73 39.05 1.15
N VAL A 463 8.28 40.29 1.08
CA VAL A 463 6.94 40.66 0.64
C VAL A 463 6.72 39.99 -0.69
N ALA A 464 5.80 39.04 -0.77
CA ALA A 464 5.40 38.43 -2.00
C ALA A 464 4.93 39.53 -2.94
N LYS A 465 5.58 39.72 -4.08
CA LYS A 465 5.07 40.59 -5.15
C LYS A 465 3.69 40.06 -5.53
N GLU A 466 2.72 40.98 -5.63
CA GLU A 466 1.40 40.61 -6.14
C GLU A 466 1.54 39.88 -7.48
N PRO A 467 0.83 38.75 -7.68
CA PRO A 467 0.92 37.99 -8.92
C PRO A 467 0.50 38.87 -10.11
N GLN A 468 1.36 39.02 -11.09
CA GLN A 468 1.08 39.80 -12.30
C GLN A 468 0.60 38.87 -13.41
N LEU A 469 -0.33 39.35 -14.24
CA LEU A 469 -0.79 38.60 -15.41
C LEU A 469 0.41 38.14 -16.27
N PHE A 470 0.43 36.87 -16.67
CA PHE A 470 1.51 36.28 -17.46
C PHE A 470 1.21 36.43 -18.97
N PRO A 471 1.79 37.41 -19.65
CA PRO A 471 1.36 37.81 -20.99
C PRO A 471 1.66 36.75 -22.07
N GLN A 472 2.68 35.88 -21.83
CA GLN A 472 3.01 34.82 -22.77
C GLN A 472 2.13 33.57 -22.64
N TRP A 473 1.12 33.56 -21.75
CA TRP A 473 0.26 32.39 -21.52
C TRP A 473 -0.49 31.97 -22.77
N GLN A 474 -0.94 32.91 -23.60
CA GLN A 474 -1.64 32.61 -24.83
C GLN A 474 -0.76 31.81 -25.82
N ALA A 475 0.51 32.17 -25.97
CA ALA A 475 1.46 31.46 -26.82
C ALA A 475 1.79 30.04 -26.29
N VAL A 476 1.75 29.88 -24.94
CA VAL A 476 1.89 28.55 -24.30
C VAL A 476 0.66 27.69 -24.60
N LEU A 477 -0.55 28.26 -24.56
CA LEU A 477 -1.78 27.54 -24.91
C LEU A 477 -1.81 27.09 -26.37
N GLU A 478 -1.34 27.93 -27.30
CA GLU A 478 -1.22 27.57 -28.71
C GLU A 478 -0.26 26.38 -28.91
N LEU A 479 0.90 26.39 -28.25
CA LEU A 479 1.86 25.28 -28.31
C LEU A 479 1.27 24.01 -27.68
N ILE A 480 0.50 24.11 -26.59
CA ILE A 480 -0.20 22.98 -25.97
C ILE A 480 -1.29 22.44 -26.92
N ALA A 481 -2.00 23.31 -27.62
CA ALA A 481 -3.05 22.90 -28.56
C ALA A 481 -2.49 22.07 -29.74
N GLU A 482 -1.26 22.37 -30.17
CA GLU A 482 -0.60 21.64 -31.24
C GLU A 482 -0.03 20.27 -30.79
N ASN A 483 0.48 20.18 -29.55
CA ASN A 483 1.22 19.00 -29.09
C ASN A 483 0.45 18.10 -28.12
N ASP A 484 -0.55 18.62 -27.40
CA ASP A 484 -1.35 17.87 -26.41
C ASP A 484 -2.81 18.33 -26.41
N PRO A 485 -3.63 17.81 -27.35
CA PRO A 485 -5.05 18.20 -27.48
C PRO A 485 -5.86 17.91 -26.22
N MET A 486 -5.50 16.88 -25.44
CA MET A 486 -6.17 16.52 -24.20
C MET A 486 -5.93 17.57 -23.11
N LEU A 487 -4.67 17.98 -22.94
CA LEU A 487 -4.29 19.02 -22.00
C LEU A 487 -4.90 20.38 -22.38
N ASN A 488 -4.99 20.67 -23.68
CA ASN A 488 -5.62 21.88 -24.20
C ASN A 488 -7.11 21.98 -23.83
N SER A 489 -7.83 20.86 -23.79
CA SER A 489 -9.26 20.86 -23.43
C SER A 489 -9.50 21.40 -22.01
N TYR A 490 -8.58 21.18 -21.09
CA TYR A 490 -8.65 21.67 -19.70
C TYR A 490 -8.13 23.09 -19.51
N LEU A 491 -7.19 23.53 -20.36
CA LEU A 491 -6.52 24.84 -20.20
C LEU A 491 -7.08 25.92 -21.12
N ARG A 492 -7.92 25.56 -22.09
CA ARG A 492 -8.51 26.52 -23.04
C ARG A 492 -9.31 27.59 -22.32
N GLY A 493 -8.96 28.86 -22.55
CA GLY A 493 -9.63 30.01 -21.94
C GLY A 493 -9.17 30.35 -20.51
N THR A 494 -8.19 29.64 -19.97
CA THR A 494 -7.62 29.97 -18.65
C THR A 494 -6.66 31.13 -18.72
N GLN A 495 -6.51 31.86 -17.59
CA GLN A 495 -5.49 32.88 -17.37
C GLN A 495 -4.39 32.37 -16.46
N ALA A 496 -3.19 32.90 -16.62
CA ALA A 496 -2.07 32.58 -15.75
C ALA A 496 -1.41 33.86 -15.23
N TYR A 497 -0.85 33.77 -14.03
CA TYR A 497 -0.21 34.87 -13.31
C TYR A 497 1.18 34.43 -12.89
N TYR A 498 2.12 35.37 -12.81
CA TYR A 498 3.51 35.09 -12.41
C TYR A 498 3.86 35.82 -11.11
N ASP A 499 4.30 35.11 -10.09
CA ASP A 499 4.66 35.63 -8.77
C ASP A 499 6.17 35.92 -8.62
N GLY A 500 6.95 35.75 -9.67
CA GLY A 500 8.42 35.85 -9.67
C GLY A 500 9.14 34.50 -9.51
N ARG A 501 8.43 33.44 -9.15
CA ARG A 501 8.97 32.07 -9.00
C ARG A 501 8.10 30.99 -9.66
N ARG A 502 6.79 31.23 -9.69
CA ARG A 502 5.80 30.25 -10.15
C ARG A 502 4.84 30.91 -11.13
N VAL A 503 4.39 30.11 -12.11
CA VAL A 503 3.24 30.47 -12.92
C VAL A 503 2.00 29.87 -12.25
N LEU A 504 1.09 30.71 -11.83
CA LEU A 504 -0.17 30.37 -11.17
C LEU A 504 -1.27 30.36 -12.22
N ILE A 505 -1.92 29.20 -12.40
CA ILE A 505 -2.93 29.00 -13.45
C ILE A 505 -4.31 29.06 -12.83
N GLU A 506 -5.20 29.88 -13.37
CA GLU A 506 -6.61 29.89 -13.00
C GLU A 506 -7.29 28.69 -13.64
N CYS A 507 -7.63 27.67 -12.86
CA CYS A 507 -8.16 26.41 -13.37
C CYS A 507 -9.28 25.87 -12.48
N SER A 508 -10.11 24.99 -13.06
CA SER A 508 -11.19 24.30 -12.34
C SER A 508 -10.65 23.34 -11.27
N ASP A 509 -11.50 22.99 -10.31
CA ASP A 509 -11.14 22.05 -9.25
C ASP A 509 -10.83 20.66 -9.81
N ASP A 510 -11.53 20.23 -10.85
CA ASP A 510 -11.26 18.96 -11.55
C ASP A 510 -9.84 18.92 -12.15
N PHE A 511 -9.39 20.04 -12.75
CA PHE A 511 -8.04 20.14 -13.29
C PHE A 511 -6.99 20.22 -12.19
N ARG A 512 -7.28 20.85 -11.05
CA ARG A 512 -6.39 20.83 -9.86
C ARG A 512 -6.15 19.41 -9.38
N ASP A 513 -7.20 18.61 -9.29
CA ASP A 513 -7.10 17.21 -8.86
C ASP A 513 -6.39 16.35 -9.91
N PHE A 514 -6.61 16.60 -11.18
CA PHE A 514 -5.87 15.98 -12.26
C PHE A 514 -4.36 16.30 -12.20
N MET A 515 -3.99 17.56 -11.99
CA MET A 515 -2.60 18.00 -11.81
C MET A 515 -1.92 17.40 -10.58
N ARG A 516 -2.65 17.20 -9.49
CA ARG A 516 -2.14 16.52 -8.29
C ARG A 516 -1.83 15.05 -8.54
N ARG A 517 -2.63 14.38 -9.37
CA ARG A 517 -2.49 12.95 -9.70
C ARG A 517 -1.46 12.67 -10.78
N SER A 518 -1.22 13.60 -11.71
CA SER A 518 -0.31 13.43 -12.84
C SER A 518 0.91 14.33 -12.76
N LYS A 519 2.03 13.78 -12.25
CA LYS A 519 3.33 14.47 -12.24
C LYS A 519 3.86 14.75 -13.66
N GLU A 520 3.47 13.92 -14.63
CA GLU A 520 3.87 14.03 -16.03
C GLU A 520 3.24 15.25 -16.69
N THR A 521 1.96 15.51 -16.46
CA THR A 521 1.26 16.71 -16.92
C THR A 521 1.90 17.99 -16.39
N SER A 522 2.28 18.01 -15.11
CA SER A 522 2.99 19.13 -14.51
C SER A 522 4.36 19.38 -15.16
N LYS A 523 5.07 18.30 -15.53
CA LYS A 523 6.35 18.37 -16.22
C LYS A 523 6.19 18.91 -17.66
N ASN A 524 5.16 18.44 -18.37
CA ASN A 524 4.87 18.88 -19.73
C ASN A 524 4.52 20.37 -19.80
N ILE A 525 3.66 20.87 -18.90
CA ILE A 525 3.32 22.30 -18.83
C ILE A 525 4.57 23.15 -18.56
N LYS A 526 5.44 22.74 -17.63
CA LYS A 526 6.72 23.44 -17.37
C LYS A 526 7.62 23.45 -18.60
N GLN A 527 7.62 22.38 -19.37
CA GLN A 527 8.39 22.27 -20.60
C GLN A 527 7.86 23.22 -21.69
N TYR A 528 6.54 23.31 -21.86
CA TYR A 528 5.92 24.24 -22.80
C TYR A 528 6.16 25.71 -22.39
N ILE A 529 6.04 26.03 -21.10
CA ILE A 529 6.39 27.36 -20.60
C ILE A 529 7.85 27.69 -20.89
N TYR A 530 8.75 26.73 -20.66
CA TYR A 530 10.18 26.94 -20.93
C TYR A 530 10.48 27.12 -22.43
N GLN A 531 9.81 26.39 -23.31
CA GLN A 531 9.99 26.54 -24.77
C GLN A 531 9.60 27.94 -25.26
N VAL A 532 8.55 28.53 -24.69
CA VAL A 532 8.06 29.85 -25.10
C VAL A 532 8.85 30.99 -24.43
N THR A 533 9.25 30.83 -23.17
CA THR A 533 9.74 31.94 -22.34
C THR A 533 11.21 31.83 -21.94
N HIS A 534 11.82 30.65 -22.11
CA HIS A 534 13.13 30.27 -21.58
C HIS A 534 13.29 30.44 -20.05
N ILE A 535 12.18 30.57 -19.30
CA ILE A 535 12.16 30.72 -17.85
C ILE A 535 11.88 29.37 -17.20
N LYS A 536 12.77 28.93 -16.31
CA LYS A 536 12.49 27.77 -15.43
C LYS A 536 11.66 28.24 -14.25
N CYS A 537 10.41 27.84 -14.18
CA CYS A 537 9.48 28.24 -13.11
C CYS A 537 8.73 27.04 -12.54
N GLY A 538 8.22 27.19 -11.31
CA GLY A 538 7.22 26.30 -10.75
C GLY A 538 5.84 26.60 -11.36
N ILE A 539 4.89 25.67 -11.23
CA ILE A 539 3.47 25.91 -11.53
C ILE A 539 2.65 25.65 -10.29
N GLY A 540 1.52 26.36 -10.17
CA GLY A 540 0.58 26.20 -9.06
C GLY A 540 -0.82 26.71 -9.43
N PRO A 541 -1.85 26.41 -8.64
CA PRO A 541 -3.17 26.99 -8.82
C PRO A 541 -3.16 28.46 -8.42
N TYR A 542 -3.92 29.27 -9.15
CA TYR A 542 -4.23 30.64 -8.75
C TYR A 542 -5.48 30.63 -7.87
N GLU A 543 -5.36 31.08 -6.62
CA GLU A 543 -6.49 31.25 -5.71
C GLU A 543 -6.82 32.75 -5.62
N LYS A 544 -8.01 33.14 -6.07
CA LYS A 544 -8.53 34.49 -5.83
C LYS A 544 -8.70 34.65 -4.32
N THR A 545 -7.86 35.44 -3.70
CA THR A 545 -8.03 35.81 -2.29
C THR A 545 -9.36 36.55 -2.15
N ALA A 546 -10.20 36.14 -1.21
CA ALA A 546 -11.54 36.71 -0.95
C ALA A 546 -11.54 38.25 -0.66
N ALA A 547 -10.39 38.89 -0.59
CA ALA A 547 -10.24 40.34 -0.44
C ALA A 547 -10.43 41.13 -1.75
N ALA A 548 -10.46 40.47 -2.92
CA ALA A 548 -10.63 41.16 -4.21
C ALA A 548 -12.08 41.29 -4.68
N VAL A 549 -13.04 40.70 -3.95
CA VAL A 549 -14.48 40.74 -4.31
C VAL A 549 -15.20 41.97 -3.76
N SER A 550 -14.56 42.80 -2.91
CA SER A 550 -15.21 43.94 -2.29
C SER A 550 -15.11 45.28 -3.05
N ASN A 551 -14.48 45.35 -4.22
CA ASN A 551 -14.31 46.58 -4.99
C ASN A 551 -14.77 46.50 -6.45
N ALA A 552 -15.83 45.73 -6.75
CA ALA A 552 -16.58 45.94 -8.00
C ALA A 552 -17.63 47.02 -7.73
N PRO A 553 -17.72 48.10 -8.54
CA PRO A 553 -18.74 49.13 -8.30
C PRO A 553 -20.14 48.53 -8.55
N ALA A 554 -21.04 48.85 -7.65
CA ALA A 554 -22.45 48.38 -7.66
C ALA A 554 -23.28 48.80 -8.92
N ALA A 555 -22.67 49.50 -9.86
CA ALA A 555 -23.29 49.93 -11.10
C ALA A 555 -23.49 48.80 -12.15
N ASP A 556 -22.75 47.70 -12.04
CA ASP A 556 -22.73 46.68 -13.11
C ASP A 556 -23.84 45.61 -12.95
N VAL A 557 -24.40 45.46 -11.75
CA VAL A 557 -25.46 44.47 -11.47
C VAL A 557 -26.82 44.96 -11.96
N GLU A 558 -27.11 46.27 -11.83
CA GLU A 558 -28.36 46.86 -12.32
C GLU A 558 -28.42 46.91 -13.87
N GLU A 559 -27.28 47.12 -14.52
CA GLU A 559 -27.18 47.13 -15.97
C GLU A 559 -27.33 45.73 -16.56
N THR A 560 -26.78 44.72 -15.91
CA THR A 560 -26.95 43.31 -16.27
C THR A 560 -28.41 42.84 -16.08
N LEU A 561 -29.07 43.27 -15.01
CA LEU A 561 -30.48 42.99 -14.74
C LEU A 561 -31.41 43.69 -15.77
N ARG A 562 -31.05 44.88 -16.24
CA ARG A 562 -31.77 45.56 -17.34
C ARG A 562 -31.63 44.82 -18.66
N GLN A 563 -30.42 44.41 -19.01
CA GLN A 563 -30.20 43.64 -20.24
C GLN A 563 -30.89 42.28 -20.24
N MET A 564 -31.02 41.61 -19.10
CA MET A 564 -31.79 40.36 -18.97
C MET A 564 -33.31 40.60 -19.10
N LYS A 565 -33.84 41.70 -18.59
CA LYS A 565 -35.25 42.09 -18.78
C LYS A 565 -35.56 42.43 -20.23
N ASP A 566 -34.67 43.12 -20.93
CA ASP A 566 -34.83 43.44 -22.35
C ASP A 566 -34.76 42.21 -23.27
N LEU A 567 -34.15 41.10 -22.79
CA LEU A 567 -34.12 39.79 -23.46
C LEU A 567 -35.31 38.89 -23.09
N GLY A 568 -36.30 39.38 -22.32
CA GLY A 568 -37.53 38.65 -21.99
C GLY A 568 -37.39 37.56 -20.95
N VAL A 569 -36.34 37.61 -20.12
CA VAL A 569 -36.13 36.64 -19.04
C VAL A 569 -36.65 37.25 -17.73
N ASP A 570 -37.68 36.63 -17.15
CA ASP A 570 -38.16 36.98 -15.80
C ASP A 570 -37.17 36.51 -14.73
N VAL A 571 -36.47 37.45 -14.08
CA VAL A 571 -35.52 37.17 -13.00
C VAL A 571 -36.19 37.51 -11.67
N VAL A 572 -36.36 36.50 -10.84
CA VAL A 572 -36.81 36.65 -9.44
C VAL A 572 -35.56 36.77 -8.56
N VAL A 573 -35.39 37.89 -7.88
CA VAL A 573 -34.30 38.10 -6.89
C VAL A 573 -34.85 37.71 -5.53
N GLU A 574 -34.33 36.64 -4.94
CA GLU A 574 -34.57 36.29 -3.55
C GLU A 574 -33.48 36.94 -2.68
N ASP A 575 -33.88 37.87 -1.84
CA ASP A 575 -33.02 38.41 -0.77
C ASP A 575 -32.83 37.32 0.33
N LYS A 576 -31.61 36.93 0.57
CA LYS A 576 -31.20 36.09 1.71
C LYS A 576 -30.42 36.90 2.74
#